data_9c2cb19e64249ca600ac6379e52affea
#
_entry.id   9c2cb19e64249ca600ac6379e52affea
#
_cell.length_a   1.000
_cell.length_b   1.000
_cell.length_c   1.000
_cell.angle_alpha   90.00
_cell.angle_beta   90.00
_cell.angle_gamma   90.00
#
_symmetry.space_group_name_H-M   'P 1'
#
loop_
_entity.id
_entity.type
_entity.pdbx_description
1 polymer ?
#
loop_
_entity_poly.entity_id
_entity_poly.type
_entity_poly.pdbx_seq_one_letter_code
_entity_poly.pdbx_strand_id
1 'polypeptide(L)'
;MRLARGSGLVGLAGIPAASPRSGVRVLRPLLGVPRSRLHATLRRRRQAWLEDPSNNDRRFARTRARAALAELCETGVDAGAFAALARTAAQASADADVRLADDAAAAVRLSPAGFAEVCRPWWQAATADARRDLLAALLRTLGPGIYPVRRARVERLLRAMAAVDRGQWTLAGCRVLLQAEAILLCREAGRLPPPITLHPGTERRWDRFRVRLARDRQVSRSAPAPPYAVGALGSSGWRQVRDQVAFAPPAAVRPALPALWSGSYVLAVPHLDYPRADRGLRSPQFSAIHAPAQPFVPALRRVV
;
A
#
# COMPACT_ATOMS: atom_id res chain seq x y z
N MET A 1 5.92 23.00 11.33
CA MET A 1 6.80 22.12 10.53
C MET A 1 6.15 21.56 9.27
N ARG A 2 4.98 20.94 9.34
CA ARG A 2 4.33 20.38 8.15
C ARG A 2 3.69 21.43 7.27
N LEU A 3 3.09 22.49 7.86
CA LEU A 3 2.62 23.68 7.16
C LEU A 3 3.74 24.33 6.32
N ALA A 4 4.88 24.58 6.94
CA ALA A 4 6.04 25.20 6.28
C ALA A 4 6.65 24.34 5.14
N ARG A 5 6.29 23.07 5.04
CA ARG A 5 6.74 22.15 3.98
C ARG A 5 5.68 21.88 2.91
N GLY A 6 4.61 22.67 2.85
CA GLY A 6 3.53 22.50 1.88
C GLY A 6 2.79 21.15 2.01
N SER A 7 2.69 20.63 3.24
CA SER A 7 1.97 19.37 3.47
C SER A 7 0.48 19.56 3.22
N GLY A 8 -0.14 18.64 2.47
CA GLY A 8 -1.59 18.60 2.27
C GLY A 8 -2.36 18.28 3.56
N LEU A 9 -3.70 18.19 3.47
CA LEU A 9 -4.62 17.99 4.60
C LEU A 9 -4.18 16.88 5.57
N VAL A 10 -3.78 15.72 5.04
CA VAL A 10 -3.28 14.59 5.85
C VAL A 10 -2.05 14.97 6.68
N GLY A 11 -1.20 15.86 6.16
CA GLY A 11 -0.04 16.37 6.87
C GLY A 11 -0.40 17.35 7.95
N LEU A 12 -1.43 18.17 7.74
CA LEU A 12 -1.94 19.16 8.69
C LEU A 12 -2.74 18.51 9.82
N ALA A 13 -3.45 17.43 9.54
CA ALA A 13 -4.22 16.64 10.51
C ALA A 13 -3.37 16.11 11.68
N GLY A 14 -2.03 16.16 11.59
CA GLY A 14 -1.13 15.73 12.65
C GLY A 14 -1.00 14.21 12.72
N ILE A 15 -0.84 13.69 13.94
CA ILE A 15 -0.72 12.25 14.21
C ILE A 15 -2.12 11.70 14.47
N PRO A 16 -2.59 10.68 13.74
CA PRO A 16 -3.92 10.10 13.98
C PRO A 16 -3.97 9.34 15.32
N ALA A 17 -5.13 9.37 15.99
CA ALA A 17 -5.37 8.62 17.23
C ALA A 17 -5.24 7.11 17.03
N ALA A 18 -5.61 6.61 15.85
CA ALA A 18 -5.43 5.23 15.44
C ALA A 18 -4.79 5.16 14.06
N SER A 19 -3.87 4.24 13.86
CA SER A 19 -3.25 4.00 12.55
C SER A 19 -2.86 2.54 12.37
N PRO A 20 -3.08 1.96 11.18
CA PRO A 20 -2.57 0.63 10.86
C PRO A 20 -1.05 0.70 10.63
N ARG A 21 -0.33 -0.30 11.13
CA ARG A 21 1.11 -0.44 10.90
C ARG A 21 1.50 -1.93 10.87
N SER A 22 1.93 -2.41 9.71
CA SER A 22 2.46 -3.79 9.57
C SER A 22 1.56 -4.87 10.18
N GLY A 23 0.24 -4.81 9.93
CA GLY A 23 -0.73 -5.81 10.42
C GLY A 23 -1.25 -5.58 11.84
N VAL A 24 -0.75 -4.56 12.56
CA VAL A 24 -1.25 -4.15 13.87
C VAL A 24 -1.90 -2.78 13.81
N ARG A 25 -2.85 -2.53 14.72
CA ARG A 25 -3.47 -1.21 14.92
C ARG A 25 -2.78 -0.49 16.08
N VAL A 26 -2.09 0.61 15.78
CA VAL A 26 -1.46 1.46 16.79
C VAL A 26 -2.48 2.48 17.28
N LEU A 27 -2.79 2.45 18.58
CA LEU A 27 -3.68 3.41 19.25
C LEU A 27 -2.85 4.41 20.06
N ARG A 28 -3.33 5.66 20.13
CA ARG A 28 -2.70 6.75 20.90
C ARG A 28 -3.74 7.44 21.77
N PRO A 29 -4.16 6.79 22.88
CA PRO A 29 -5.28 7.28 23.71
C PRO A 29 -4.95 8.60 24.42
N LEU A 30 -3.67 8.92 24.64
CA LEU A 30 -3.24 10.12 25.34
C LEU A 30 -2.94 11.31 24.41
N LEU A 31 -3.23 11.20 23.11
CA LEU A 31 -2.89 12.23 22.12
C LEU A 31 -3.55 13.59 22.44
N GLY A 32 -4.75 13.58 23.01
CA GLY A 32 -5.49 14.79 23.40
C GLY A 32 -5.18 15.30 24.81
N VAL A 33 -4.28 14.63 25.56
CA VAL A 33 -3.94 15.02 26.94
C VAL A 33 -2.67 15.86 26.97
N PRO A 34 -2.71 17.09 27.47
CA PRO A 34 -1.53 17.93 27.64
C PRO A 34 -0.48 17.26 28.53
N ARG A 35 0.81 17.42 28.22
CA ARG A 35 1.90 16.85 29.01
C ARG A 35 1.88 17.33 30.47
N SER A 36 1.53 18.61 30.70
CA SER A 36 1.37 19.18 32.03
C SER A 36 0.38 18.40 32.88
N ARG A 37 -0.76 17.96 32.31
CA ARG A 37 -1.78 17.16 33.00
C ARG A 37 -1.26 15.76 33.35
N LEU A 38 -0.45 15.16 32.47
CA LEU A 38 0.21 13.89 32.76
C LEU A 38 1.19 14.01 33.93
N HIS A 39 2.03 15.04 33.92
CA HIS A 39 2.96 15.31 35.04
C HIS A 39 2.21 15.59 36.35
N ALA A 40 1.14 16.37 36.32
CA ALA A 40 0.32 16.64 37.51
C ALA A 40 -0.29 15.34 38.08
N THR A 41 -0.73 14.44 37.20
CA THR A 41 -1.25 13.14 37.60
C THR A 41 -0.18 12.26 38.24
N LEU A 42 1.03 12.22 37.68
CA LEU A 42 2.16 11.45 38.25
C LEU A 42 2.60 12.00 39.61
N ARG A 43 2.69 13.34 39.76
CA ARG A 43 3.00 14.00 41.04
C ARG A 43 1.96 13.64 42.12
N ARG A 44 0.66 13.69 41.78
CA ARG A 44 -0.41 13.33 42.71
C ARG A 44 -0.33 11.86 43.16
N ARG A 45 0.12 10.99 42.24
CA ARG A 45 0.32 9.56 42.53
C ARG A 45 1.67 9.25 43.16
N ARG A 46 2.51 10.23 43.42
CA ARG A 46 3.90 10.07 43.89
C ARG A 46 4.73 9.14 43.03
N GLN A 47 4.44 9.11 41.71
CA GLN A 47 5.10 8.26 40.72
C GLN A 47 6.25 9.03 40.07
N ALA A 48 7.48 8.52 40.27
CA ALA A 48 8.64 9.07 39.55
C ALA A 48 8.57 8.77 38.05
N TRP A 49 9.16 9.65 37.26
CA TRP A 49 9.32 9.45 35.80
C TRP A 49 10.71 9.86 35.36
N LEU A 50 11.15 9.30 34.25
CA LEU A 50 12.42 9.66 33.62
C LEU A 50 12.20 10.83 32.64
N GLU A 51 13.06 11.83 32.71
CA GLU A 51 13.16 12.87 31.70
C GLU A 51 14.32 12.55 30.77
N ASP A 52 14.02 12.22 29.52
CA ASP A 52 15.02 12.03 28.49
C ASP A 52 15.62 13.39 28.08
N PRO A 53 16.93 13.62 28.26
CA PRO A 53 17.60 14.86 27.89
C PRO A 53 17.43 15.25 26.42
N SER A 54 17.23 14.27 25.54
CA SER A 54 16.99 14.50 24.12
C SER A 54 15.71 15.31 23.83
N ASN A 55 14.76 15.34 24.77
CA ASN A 55 13.53 16.13 24.65
C ASN A 55 13.78 17.64 24.65
N ASN A 56 14.92 18.08 25.18
CA ASN A 56 15.33 19.49 25.24
C ASN A 56 16.43 19.84 24.23
N ASP A 57 16.94 18.86 23.49
CA ASP A 57 18.03 19.06 22.55
C ASP A 57 17.53 19.79 21.28
N ARG A 58 17.99 21.04 21.09
CA ARG A 58 17.67 21.90 19.95
C ARG A 58 18.21 21.39 18.60
N ARG A 59 19.08 20.39 18.57
CA ARG A 59 19.48 19.73 17.32
C ARG A 59 18.29 19.07 16.63
N PHE A 60 17.30 18.62 17.39
CA PHE A 60 16.09 18.02 16.83
C PHE A 60 15.08 19.09 16.38
N ALA A 61 14.61 18.94 15.14
CA ALA A 61 13.63 19.86 14.55
C ALA A 61 12.30 19.96 15.34
N ARG A 62 11.93 18.89 16.08
CA ARG A 62 10.75 18.88 16.94
C ARG A 62 10.91 19.80 18.16
N THR A 63 12.07 19.82 18.75
CA THR A 63 12.37 20.68 19.90
C THR A 63 12.38 22.15 19.48
N ARG A 64 13.01 22.47 18.33
CA ARG A 64 12.96 23.82 17.76
C ARG A 64 11.52 24.27 17.45
N ALA A 65 10.69 23.37 16.90
CA ALA A 65 9.30 23.71 16.59
C ALA A 65 8.44 23.96 17.86
N ARG A 66 8.73 23.26 18.96
CA ARG A 66 8.06 23.52 20.25
C ARG A 66 8.47 24.84 20.84
N ALA A 67 9.77 25.19 20.78
CA ALA A 67 10.25 26.49 21.24
C ALA A 67 9.61 27.64 20.44
N ALA A 68 9.63 27.56 19.10
CA ALA A 68 8.98 28.54 18.25
C ALA A 68 7.46 28.67 18.49
N LEU A 69 6.77 27.55 18.81
CA LEU A 69 5.35 27.61 19.18
C LEU A 69 5.16 28.34 20.52
N ALA A 70 6.03 28.11 21.51
CA ALA A 70 5.97 28.81 22.80
C ALA A 70 6.17 30.30 22.60
N GLU A 71 7.18 30.73 21.84
CA GLU A 71 7.43 32.12 21.48
C GLU A 71 6.22 32.76 20.78
N LEU A 72 5.58 32.05 19.83
CA LEU A 72 4.35 32.54 19.19
C LEU A 72 3.19 32.69 20.18
N CYS A 73 3.06 31.80 21.16
CA CYS A 73 2.03 31.92 22.18
C CYS A 73 2.26 33.15 23.07
N GLU A 74 3.51 33.54 23.36
CA GLU A 74 3.87 34.75 24.09
C GLU A 74 3.48 36.04 23.32
N THR A 75 3.44 36.00 21.99
CA THR A 75 2.93 37.10 21.15
C THR A 75 1.41 37.12 21.00
N GLY A 76 0.67 36.27 21.75
CA GLY A 76 -0.79 36.28 21.77
C GLY A 76 -1.43 35.26 20.78
N VAL A 77 -0.64 34.45 20.09
CA VAL A 77 -1.18 33.40 19.23
C VAL A 77 -1.69 32.23 20.09
N ASP A 78 -2.98 31.91 19.98
CA ASP A 78 -3.58 30.80 20.73
C ASP A 78 -3.11 29.43 20.19
N ALA A 79 -2.46 28.65 21.04
CA ALA A 79 -2.09 27.28 20.73
C ALA A 79 -3.32 26.39 20.38
N GLY A 80 -4.50 26.74 20.93
CA GLY A 80 -5.77 26.10 20.62
C GLY A 80 -6.18 26.27 19.16
N ALA A 81 -5.82 27.38 18.52
CA ALA A 81 -6.09 27.63 17.10
C ALA A 81 -5.36 26.61 16.21
N PHE A 82 -4.11 26.25 16.52
CA PHE A 82 -3.39 25.18 15.80
C PHE A 82 -4.02 23.82 16.00
N ALA A 83 -4.51 23.54 17.21
CA ALA A 83 -5.22 22.29 17.48
C ALA A 83 -6.57 22.23 16.75
N ALA A 84 -7.29 23.35 16.67
CA ALA A 84 -8.53 23.48 15.91
C ALA A 84 -8.27 23.25 14.41
N LEU A 85 -7.26 23.91 13.83
CA LEU A 85 -6.87 23.70 12.43
C LEU A 85 -6.52 22.23 12.15
N ALA A 86 -5.79 21.57 13.06
CA ALA A 86 -5.46 20.16 12.91
C ALA A 86 -6.71 19.27 12.96
N ARG A 87 -7.69 19.57 13.81
CA ARG A 87 -8.98 18.86 13.88
C ARG A 87 -9.78 19.03 12.58
N THR A 88 -9.90 20.26 12.08
CA THR A 88 -10.57 20.55 10.80
C THR A 88 -9.91 19.82 9.64
N ALA A 89 -8.57 19.81 9.58
CA ALA A 89 -7.83 19.07 8.57
C ALA A 89 -8.01 17.54 8.71
N ALA A 90 -8.12 17.03 9.94
CA ALA A 90 -8.40 15.62 10.20
C ALA A 90 -9.80 15.21 9.72
N GLN A 91 -10.82 16.06 10.00
CA GLN A 91 -12.18 15.83 9.53
C GLN A 91 -12.25 15.85 8.00
N ALA A 92 -11.69 16.88 7.37
CA ALA A 92 -11.64 16.96 5.90
C ALA A 92 -10.92 15.78 5.25
N SER A 93 -9.86 15.26 5.90
CA SER A 93 -9.16 14.05 5.46
C SER A 93 -10.04 12.80 5.60
N ALA A 94 -10.81 12.70 6.68
CA ALA A 94 -11.75 11.59 6.89
C ALA A 94 -12.87 11.60 5.84
N ASP A 95 -13.43 12.78 5.55
CA ASP A 95 -14.46 12.94 4.52
C ASP A 95 -13.93 12.61 3.11
N ALA A 96 -12.67 12.98 2.83
CA ALA A 96 -12.02 12.59 1.59
C ALA A 96 -11.79 11.06 1.50
N ASP A 97 -11.45 10.41 2.60
CA ASP A 97 -11.31 8.94 2.66
C ASP A 97 -12.68 8.24 2.41
N VAL A 98 -13.78 8.83 2.86
CA VAL A 98 -15.14 8.32 2.58
C VAL A 98 -15.46 8.43 1.09
N ARG A 99 -15.31 9.63 0.53
CA ARG A 99 -15.55 9.85 -0.91
C ARG A 99 -14.69 8.93 -1.76
N LEU A 100 -13.42 8.76 -1.42
CA LEU A 100 -12.52 7.83 -2.11
C LEU A 100 -13.02 6.38 -2.04
N ALA A 101 -13.61 5.97 -0.91
CA ALA A 101 -14.18 4.63 -0.77
C ALA A 101 -15.41 4.43 -1.67
N ASP A 102 -16.28 5.44 -1.74
CA ASP A 102 -17.48 5.43 -2.59
C ASP A 102 -17.08 5.43 -4.09
N ASP A 103 -16.14 6.29 -4.47
CA ASP A 103 -15.56 6.34 -5.82
C ASP A 103 -14.93 4.99 -6.19
N ALA A 104 -14.19 4.39 -5.27
CA ALA A 104 -13.55 3.10 -5.48
C ALA A 104 -14.56 1.97 -5.67
N ALA A 105 -15.63 1.96 -4.88
CA ALA A 105 -16.69 0.96 -5.00
C ALA A 105 -17.43 1.06 -6.34
N ALA A 106 -17.64 2.28 -6.83
CA ALA A 106 -18.33 2.54 -8.10
C ALA A 106 -17.45 2.28 -9.33
N ALA A 107 -16.14 2.52 -9.22
CA ALA A 107 -15.27 2.64 -10.39
C ALA A 107 -14.22 1.53 -10.52
N VAL A 108 -13.83 0.85 -9.45
CA VAL A 108 -12.63 0.02 -9.41
C VAL A 108 -12.95 -1.45 -9.25
N ARG A 109 -12.44 -2.27 -10.15
CA ARG A 109 -12.31 -3.71 -9.97
C ARG A 109 -10.86 -4.03 -9.58
N LEU A 110 -10.66 -4.42 -8.32
CA LEU A 110 -9.35 -4.87 -7.82
C LEU A 110 -9.25 -6.38 -7.90
N SER A 111 -8.30 -6.88 -8.67
CA SER A 111 -8.06 -8.31 -8.85
C SER A 111 -7.15 -8.89 -7.76
N PRO A 112 -7.42 -10.11 -7.25
CA PRO A 112 -6.51 -10.86 -6.40
C PRO A 112 -5.12 -11.07 -7.02
N ALA A 113 -5.02 -11.02 -8.34
CA ALA A 113 -3.75 -11.08 -9.08
C ALA A 113 -2.92 -9.78 -8.98
N GLY A 114 -3.38 -8.79 -8.21
CA GLY A 114 -2.65 -7.58 -7.91
C GLY A 114 -2.62 -6.55 -9.05
N PHE A 115 -3.73 -6.39 -9.74
CA PHE A 115 -3.97 -5.30 -10.69
C PHE A 115 -5.35 -4.69 -10.46
N ALA A 116 -5.60 -3.52 -11.01
CA ALA A 116 -6.89 -2.86 -10.94
C ALA A 116 -7.33 -2.37 -12.32
N GLU A 117 -8.64 -2.41 -12.54
CA GLU A 117 -9.30 -1.79 -13.69
C GLU A 117 -10.20 -0.68 -13.18
N VAL A 118 -10.09 0.50 -13.77
CA VAL A 118 -10.95 1.65 -13.49
C VAL A 118 -11.89 1.85 -14.65
N CYS A 119 -13.19 1.91 -14.37
CA CYS A 119 -14.26 2.13 -15.34
C CYS A 119 -14.05 3.44 -16.11
N ARG A 120 -13.99 3.39 -17.43
CA ARG A 120 -13.75 4.56 -18.27
C ARG A 120 -14.87 5.60 -18.19
N PRO A 121 -16.16 5.25 -18.27
CA PRO A 121 -17.27 6.21 -18.09
C PRO A 121 -17.18 6.96 -16.75
N TRP A 122 -16.94 6.26 -15.64
CA TRP A 122 -16.75 6.92 -14.35
C TRP A 122 -15.56 7.89 -14.41
N TRP A 123 -14.43 7.45 -14.97
CA TRP A 123 -13.24 8.28 -15.09
C TRP A 123 -13.48 9.57 -15.87
N GLN A 124 -14.28 9.52 -16.93
CA GLN A 124 -14.62 10.68 -17.74
C GLN A 124 -15.53 11.66 -16.99
N ALA A 125 -16.49 11.15 -16.23
CA ALA A 125 -17.44 11.94 -15.45
C ALA A 125 -16.86 12.50 -14.15
N ALA A 126 -15.85 11.84 -13.57
CA ALA A 126 -15.28 12.20 -12.28
C ALA A 126 -14.58 13.56 -12.28
N THR A 127 -14.57 14.23 -11.13
CA THR A 127 -13.81 15.48 -10.94
C THR A 127 -12.30 15.24 -11.01
N ALA A 128 -11.53 16.30 -11.26
CA ALA A 128 -10.07 16.22 -11.29
C ALA A 128 -9.49 15.75 -9.95
N ASP A 129 -10.10 16.15 -8.84
CA ASP A 129 -9.69 15.73 -7.49
C ASP A 129 -10.00 14.24 -7.26
N ALA A 130 -11.19 13.76 -7.63
CA ALA A 130 -11.55 12.34 -7.53
C ALA A 130 -10.59 11.45 -8.35
N ARG A 131 -10.32 11.82 -9.61
CA ARG A 131 -9.33 11.10 -10.44
C ARG A 131 -7.94 11.06 -9.81
N ARG A 132 -7.49 12.21 -9.27
CA ARG A 132 -6.18 12.32 -8.61
C ARG A 132 -6.09 11.41 -7.39
N ASP A 133 -7.08 11.46 -6.52
CA ASP A 133 -7.07 10.75 -5.24
C ASP A 133 -7.22 9.23 -5.47
N LEU A 134 -8.08 8.83 -6.40
CA LEU A 134 -8.22 7.43 -6.81
C LEU A 134 -6.92 6.88 -7.42
N LEU A 135 -6.33 7.62 -8.36
CA LEU A 135 -5.07 7.20 -9.00
C LEU A 135 -3.92 7.11 -7.99
N ALA A 136 -3.81 8.08 -7.09
CA ALA A 136 -2.80 8.07 -6.02
C ALA A 136 -2.97 6.88 -5.06
N ALA A 137 -4.20 6.53 -4.72
CA ALA A 137 -4.52 5.38 -3.88
C ALA A 137 -4.17 4.07 -4.59
N LEU A 138 -4.54 3.90 -5.85
CA LEU A 138 -4.21 2.71 -6.64
C LEU A 138 -2.70 2.52 -6.83
N LEU A 139 -1.98 3.58 -7.17
CA LEU A 139 -0.52 3.55 -7.31
C LEU A 139 0.17 3.15 -6.00
N ARG A 140 -0.34 3.57 -4.85
CA ARG A 140 0.17 3.19 -3.54
C ARG A 140 -0.11 1.72 -3.21
N THR A 141 -1.27 1.21 -3.57
CA THR A 141 -1.68 -0.17 -3.29
C THR A 141 -0.98 -1.17 -4.21
N LEU A 142 -0.87 -0.84 -5.50
CA LEU A 142 -0.32 -1.74 -6.51
C LEU A 142 1.20 -1.61 -6.65
N GLY A 143 1.77 -0.49 -6.24
CA GLY A 143 3.21 -0.26 -6.28
C GLY A 143 3.97 -0.85 -5.08
N PRO A 144 5.30 -0.93 -5.16
CA PRO A 144 6.14 -1.47 -4.09
C PRO A 144 6.39 -0.48 -2.96
N GLY A 145 6.07 0.81 -3.16
CA GLY A 145 6.39 1.88 -2.24
C GLY A 145 5.48 1.91 -1.01
N ILE A 146 6.07 2.17 0.17
CA ILE A 146 5.33 2.40 1.42
C ILE A 146 4.92 3.87 1.60
N TYR A 147 5.51 4.77 0.85
CA TYR A 147 5.23 6.21 0.92
C TYR A 147 4.28 6.65 -0.19
N PRO A 148 3.44 7.67 0.08
CA PRO A 148 2.57 8.25 -0.94
C PRO A 148 3.36 8.80 -2.13
N VAL A 149 2.81 8.66 -3.32
CA VAL A 149 3.34 9.29 -4.52
C VAL A 149 3.19 10.81 -4.40
N ARG A 150 4.23 11.55 -4.76
CA ARG A 150 4.18 13.02 -4.73
C ARG A 150 3.05 13.54 -5.62
N ARG A 151 2.21 14.42 -5.09
CA ARG A 151 1.05 15.01 -5.79
C ARG A 151 1.40 15.53 -7.20
N ALA A 152 2.46 16.30 -7.33
CA ALA A 152 2.90 16.84 -8.62
C ALA A 152 3.20 15.77 -9.69
N ARG A 153 3.62 14.56 -9.27
CA ARG A 153 3.84 13.44 -10.22
C ARG A 153 2.54 12.83 -10.70
N VAL A 154 1.55 12.70 -9.81
CA VAL A 154 0.21 12.23 -10.16
C VAL A 154 -0.47 13.21 -11.09
N GLU A 155 -0.40 14.50 -10.80
CA GLU A 155 -0.98 15.58 -11.64
C GLU A 155 -0.33 15.64 -13.04
N ARG A 156 0.98 15.41 -13.12
CA ARG A 156 1.68 15.31 -14.41
C ARG A 156 1.18 14.12 -15.22
N LEU A 157 1.00 12.96 -14.59
CA LEU A 157 0.44 11.78 -15.24
C LEU A 157 -0.99 12.04 -15.72
N LEU A 158 -1.84 12.65 -14.89
CA LEU A 158 -3.22 12.99 -15.26
C LEU A 158 -3.29 13.92 -16.48
N ARG A 159 -2.40 14.93 -16.54
CA ARG A 159 -2.31 15.81 -17.71
C ARG A 159 -1.90 15.06 -18.97
N ALA A 160 -0.93 14.15 -18.86
CA ALA A 160 -0.51 13.32 -19.99
C ALA A 160 -1.62 12.35 -20.44
N MET A 161 -2.42 11.82 -19.52
CA MET A 161 -3.57 10.97 -19.83
C MET A 161 -4.71 11.74 -20.49
N ALA A 162 -4.92 13.00 -20.10
CA ALA A 162 -5.97 13.84 -20.66
C ALA A 162 -5.71 14.28 -22.12
N ALA A 163 -4.47 14.22 -22.57
CA ALA A 163 -4.07 14.65 -23.92
C ALA A 163 -4.27 13.57 -24.99
N VAL A 164 -4.66 12.34 -24.62
CA VAL A 164 -4.76 11.22 -25.56
C VAL A 164 -5.92 10.28 -25.18
N ASP A 165 -6.45 9.56 -26.16
CA ASP A 165 -7.50 8.56 -25.92
C ASP A 165 -6.95 7.21 -25.48
N ARG A 166 -5.73 6.89 -25.87
CA ARG A 166 -5.00 5.65 -25.51
C ARG A 166 -3.55 5.96 -25.21
N GLY A 167 -2.98 5.25 -24.27
CA GLY A 167 -1.57 5.44 -23.91
C GLY A 167 -1.12 4.57 -22.76
N GLN A 168 0.17 4.59 -22.51
CA GLN A 168 0.76 3.88 -21.38
C GLN A 168 1.85 4.72 -20.71
N TRP A 169 1.90 4.65 -19.39
CA TRP A 169 2.87 5.35 -18.56
C TRP A 169 3.36 4.45 -17.44
N THR A 170 4.46 4.84 -16.83
CA THR A 170 4.97 4.22 -15.59
C THR A 170 5.09 5.26 -14.49
N LEU A 171 4.57 4.93 -13.31
CA LEU A 171 4.69 5.77 -12.12
C LEU A 171 4.70 4.92 -10.86
N ALA A 172 5.61 5.21 -9.94
CA ALA A 172 5.71 4.54 -8.65
C ALA A 172 5.85 3.01 -8.74
N GLY A 173 6.48 2.49 -9.80
CA GLY A 173 6.64 1.06 -10.06
C GLY A 173 5.37 0.37 -10.54
N CYS A 174 4.39 1.13 -11.00
CA CYS A 174 3.20 0.65 -11.68
C CYS A 174 3.21 1.07 -13.15
N ARG A 175 2.56 0.26 -13.98
CA ARG A 175 2.14 0.64 -15.34
C ARG A 175 0.68 1.09 -15.29
N VAL A 176 0.39 2.17 -15.99
CA VAL A 176 -0.96 2.70 -16.18
C VAL A 176 -1.25 2.68 -17.66
N LEU A 177 -2.25 1.94 -18.09
CA LEU A 177 -2.64 1.78 -19.48
C LEU A 177 -4.05 2.34 -19.67
N LEU A 178 -4.16 3.37 -20.48
CA LEU A 178 -5.41 3.98 -20.86
C LEU A 178 -5.93 3.25 -22.11
N GLN A 179 -7.08 2.58 -21.96
CA GLN A 179 -7.74 1.77 -22.99
C GLN A 179 -9.15 2.33 -23.28
N ALA A 180 -9.82 1.80 -24.30
CA ALA A 180 -11.15 2.26 -24.69
C ALA A 180 -12.18 2.13 -23.55
N GLU A 181 -12.24 0.96 -22.91
CA GLU A 181 -13.26 0.61 -21.91
C GLU A 181 -12.84 0.83 -20.47
N ALA A 182 -11.52 0.80 -20.20
CA ALA A 182 -10.97 0.85 -18.85
C ALA A 182 -9.58 1.47 -18.79
N ILE A 183 -9.18 1.86 -17.58
CA ILE A 183 -7.81 2.19 -17.27
C ILE A 183 -7.26 1.02 -16.44
N LEU A 184 -6.29 0.31 -17.01
CA LEU A 184 -5.62 -0.80 -16.34
C LEU A 184 -4.39 -0.29 -15.56
N LEU A 185 -4.33 -0.62 -14.28
CA LEU A 185 -3.14 -0.40 -13.45
C LEU A 185 -2.57 -1.74 -12.99
N CYS A 186 -1.30 -1.96 -13.23
CA CYS A 186 -0.60 -3.17 -12.80
C CYS A 186 0.83 -2.89 -12.39
N ARG A 187 1.48 -3.87 -11.78
CA ARG A 187 2.89 -3.78 -11.38
C ARG A 187 3.83 -3.71 -12.60
N GLU A 188 4.84 -2.86 -12.52
CA GLU A 188 5.90 -2.76 -13.53
C GLU A 188 6.85 -3.95 -13.40
N ALA A 189 6.89 -4.83 -14.41
CA ALA A 189 7.67 -6.06 -14.37
C ALA A 189 9.19 -5.83 -14.27
N GLY A 190 9.71 -4.75 -14.88
CA GLY A 190 11.13 -4.42 -14.82
C GLY A 190 11.67 -3.97 -13.46
N ARG A 191 10.80 -3.85 -12.44
CA ARG A 191 11.15 -3.43 -11.07
C ARG A 191 10.70 -4.40 -10.01
N LEU A 192 10.59 -5.67 -10.35
CA LEU A 192 10.28 -6.72 -9.39
C LEU A 192 11.51 -7.12 -8.59
N PRO A 193 11.34 -7.55 -7.32
CA PRO A 193 12.46 -8.08 -6.54
C PRO A 193 12.96 -9.39 -7.14
N PRO A 194 14.21 -9.77 -6.85
CA PRO A 194 14.74 -11.06 -7.26
C PRO A 194 13.91 -12.21 -6.69
N PRO A 195 14.00 -13.42 -7.29
CA PRO A 195 13.38 -14.61 -6.73
C PRO A 195 13.87 -14.90 -5.32
N ILE A 196 12.99 -15.48 -4.50
CA ILE A 196 13.31 -15.93 -3.14
C ILE A 196 13.14 -17.45 -3.04
N THR A 197 13.98 -18.10 -2.22
CA THR A 197 13.80 -19.50 -1.88
C THR A 197 12.61 -19.69 -0.96
N LEU A 198 11.75 -20.67 -1.26
CA LEU A 198 10.58 -21.04 -0.45
C LEU A 198 10.64 -22.53 -0.10
N HIS A 199 10.61 -22.83 1.19
CA HIS A 199 10.62 -24.21 1.69
C HIS A 199 9.20 -24.70 1.98
N PRO A 200 8.91 -26.01 1.81
CA PRO A 200 7.64 -26.59 2.20
C PRO A 200 7.26 -26.28 3.66
N GLY A 201 6.04 -25.87 3.91
CA GLY A 201 5.52 -25.50 5.21
C GLY A 201 5.86 -24.07 5.64
N THR A 202 6.46 -23.25 4.77
CA THR A 202 6.80 -21.86 5.09
C THR A 202 5.93 -20.87 4.34
N GLU A 203 5.80 -19.70 4.95
CA GLU A 203 5.18 -18.51 4.35
C GLU A 203 6.21 -17.38 4.30
N ARG A 204 6.28 -16.68 3.17
CA ARG A 204 7.17 -15.53 2.97
C ARG A 204 6.46 -14.42 2.20
N ARG A 205 7.06 -13.25 2.20
CA ARG A 205 6.64 -12.14 1.35
C ARG A 205 7.55 -12.06 0.11
N TRP A 206 6.93 -12.00 -1.07
CA TRP A 206 7.60 -11.68 -2.32
C TRP A 206 6.85 -10.53 -3.00
N ASP A 207 7.53 -9.43 -3.27
CA ASP A 207 6.96 -8.15 -3.75
C ASP A 207 5.75 -7.75 -2.86
N ARG A 208 4.55 -7.76 -3.38
CA ARG A 208 3.30 -7.44 -2.67
C ARG A 208 2.40 -8.67 -2.47
N PHE A 209 2.97 -9.85 -2.57
CA PHE A 209 2.27 -11.09 -2.31
C PHE A 209 2.80 -11.77 -1.05
N ARG A 210 1.89 -12.33 -0.28
CA ARG A 210 2.19 -13.31 0.74
C ARG A 210 2.10 -14.67 0.07
N VAL A 211 3.23 -15.37 0.03
CA VAL A 211 3.38 -16.63 -0.68
C VAL A 211 3.61 -17.76 0.31
N ARG A 212 2.90 -18.86 0.13
CA ARG A 212 2.97 -20.02 1.01
C ARG A 212 3.08 -21.30 0.19
N LEU A 213 3.97 -22.19 0.60
CA LEU A 213 4.09 -23.54 0.11
C LEU A 213 3.66 -24.51 1.21
N ALA A 214 2.60 -25.27 1.01
CA ALA A 214 2.15 -26.26 1.97
C ALA A 214 3.17 -27.40 2.10
N ARG A 215 3.16 -28.10 3.24
CA ARG A 215 3.88 -29.37 3.38
C ARG A 215 3.08 -30.45 2.67
N ASP A 216 3.69 -31.14 1.73
CA ASP A 216 3.12 -32.38 1.23
C ASP A 216 3.33 -33.47 2.29
N ARG A 217 2.24 -34.01 2.82
CA ARG A 217 2.28 -35.08 3.82
C ARG A 217 2.75 -36.43 3.25
N GLN A 218 2.80 -36.56 1.92
CA GLN A 218 3.10 -37.81 1.22
C GLN A 218 4.50 -37.85 0.60
N VAL A 219 5.25 -36.73 0.58
CA VAL A 219 6.64 -36.78 0.12
C VAL A 219 7.48 -37.40 1.23
N SER A 220 7.96 -38.63 0.93
CA SER A 220 8.87 -39.39 1.77
C SER A 220 10.03 -38.53 2.27
N ARG A 221 10.38 -38.70 3.54
CA ARG A 221 11.51 -38.03 4.24
C ARG A 221 12.89 -38.32 3.63
N SER A 222 12.98 -39.11 2.59
CA SER A 222 14.23 -39.70 2.10
C SER A 222 14.94 -38.97 0.97
N ALA A 223 14.36 -37.91 0.38
CA ALA A 223 15.08 -37.07 -0.58
C ALA A 223 14.92 -35.58 -0.23
N PRO A 224 15.99 -34.77 -0.19
CA PRO A 224 15.86 -33.34 -0.07
C PRO A 224 15.09 -32.81 -1.28
N ALA A 225 13.91 -32.23 -1.05
CA ALA A 225 13.16 -31.55 -2.11
C ALA A 225 14.06 -30.47 -2.72
N PRO A 226 14.09 -30.33 -4.05
CA PRO A 226 14.87 -29.30 -4.70
C PRO A 226 14.43 -27.91 -4.16
N PRO A 227 15.34 -26.94 -4.07
CA PRO A 227 15.00 -25.62 -3.59
C PRO A 227 13.97 -25.01 -4.53
N TYR A 228 12.74 -24.81 -4.05
CA TYR A 228 11.73 -24.07 -4.78
C TYR A 228 12.04 -22.58 -4.71
N ALA A 229 11.88 -21.88 -5.83
CA ALA A 229 11.99 -20.45 -5.91
C ALA A 229 10.64 -19.80 -6.22
N VAL A 230 10.35 -18.69 -5.57
CA VAL A 230 9.22 -17.83 -5.94
C VAL A 230 9.76 -16.58 -6.60
N GLY A 231 9.29 -16.32 -7.80
CA GLY A 231 9.69 -15.17 -8.60
C GLY A 231 8.60 -14.76 -9.58
N ALA A 232 8.94 -13.78 -10.41
CA ALA A 232 8.06 -13.33 -11.48
C ALA A 232 7.84 -14.43 -12.52
N LEU A 233 6.61 -14.55 -13.02
CA LEU A 233 6.33 -15.45 -14.15
C LEU A 233 7.16 -15.08 -15.38
N GLY A 234 7.27 -13.77 -15.67
CA GLY A 234 8.04 -13.28 -16.80
C GLY A 234 7.49 -13.76 -18.16
N SER A 235 8.19 -13.41 -19.22
CA SER A 235 7.86 -13.89 -20.58
C SER A 235 8.24 -15.36 -20.78
N SER A 236 9.30 -15.84 -20.16
CA SER A 236 9.75 -17.22 -20.24
C SER A 236 8.77 -18.18 -19.56
N GLY A 237 8.29 -17.84 -18.37
CA GLY A 237 7.28 -18.61 -17.67
C GLY A 237 5.94 -18.60 -18.37
N TRP A 238 5.53 -17.43 -18.88
CA TRP A 238 4.28 -17.34 -19.64
C TRP A 238 4.28 -18.28 -20.87
N ARG A 239 5.37 -18.39 -21.60
CA ARG A 239 5.48 -19.34 -22.73
C ARG A 239 5.30 -20.80 -22.33
N GLN A 240 5.69 -21.17 -21.11
CA GLN A 240 5.53 -22.54 -20.61
C GLN A 240 4.07 -22.88 -20.24
N VAL A 241 3.30 -21.89 -19.78
CA VAL A 241 1.98 -22.16 -19.18
C VAL A 241 0.80 -21.75 -20.06
N ARG A 242 0.99 -20.86 -21.05
CA ARG A 242 -0.07 -20.19 -21.81
C ARG A 242 -1.09 -21.14 -22.46
N ASP A 243 -0.60 -22.29 -22.97
CA ASP A 243 -1.45 -23.26 -23.70
C ASP A 243 -2.20 -24.20 -22.73
N GLN A 244 -2.01 -24.04 -21.43
CA GLN A 244 -2.60 -24.87 -20.37
C GLN A 244 -3.52 -24.08 -19.43
N VAL A 245 -3.63 -22.77 -19.59
CA VAL A 245 -4.50 -21.91 -18.77
C VAL A 245 -5.83 -21.69 -19.46
N ALA A 246 -6.93 -21.77 -18.68
CA ALA A 246 -8.27 -21.52 -19.22
C ALA A 246 -8.59 -20.03 -19.35
N PHE A 247 -8.02 -19.24 -18.45
CA PHE A 247 -8.21 -17.79 -18.40
C PHE A 247 -6.87 -17.09 -18.14
N ALA A 248 -6.64 -16.01 -18.83
CA ALA A 248 -5.44 -15.22 -18.64
C ALA A 248 -5.79 -13.75 -18.36
N PRO A 249 -5.19 -13.13 -17.34
CA PRO A 249 -5.32 -11.71 -17.11
C PRO A 249 -4.72 -10.91 -18.27
N PRO A 250 -4.95 -9.59 -18.33
CA PRO A 250 -4.38 -8.72 -19.37
C PRO A 250 -2.88 -8.93 -19.56
N ALA A 251 -2.40 -8.85 -20.82
CA ALA A 251 -1.01 -9.17 -21.17
C ALA A 251 0.01 -8.37 -20.33
N ALA A 252 -0.33 -7.13 -19.98
CA ALA A 252 0.52 -6.27 -19.16
C ALA A 252 0.72 -6.76 -17.71
N VAL A 253 -0.20 -7.59 -17.20
CA VAL A 253 -0.20 -8.14 -15.83
C VAL A 253 0.65 -9.39 -15.73
N ARG A 254 0.58 -10.26 -16.73
CA ARG A 254 1.14 -11.63 -16.74
C ARG A 254 2.61 -11.70 -16.27
N PRO A 255 3.52 -10.83 -16.75
CA PRO A 255 4.93 -10.92 -16.37
C PRO A 255 5.19 -10.70 -14.88
N ALA A 256 4.29 -10.01 -14.16
CA ALA A 256 4.46 -9.68 -12.75
C ALA A 256 3.75 -10.64 -11.79
N LEU A 257 3.10 -11.68 -12.30
CA LEU A 257 2.46 -12.70 -11.47
C LEU A 257 3.49 -13.51 -10.68
N PRO A 258 3.21 -13.84 -9.42
CA PRO A 258 4.04 -14.76 -8.64
C PRO A 258 3.92 -16.18 -9.18
N ALA A 259 5.06 -16.78 -9.47
CA ALA A 259 5.17 -18.17 -9.93
C ALA A 259 6.12 -18.96 -9.03
N LEU A 260 5.80 -20.24 -8.82
CA LEU A 260 6.68 -21.22 -8.18
C LEU A 260 7.52 -21.90 -9.24
N TRP A 261 8.84 -21.92 -9.01
CA TRP A 261 9.84 -22.43 -9.94
C TRP A 261 10.64 -23.58 -9.33
N SER A 262 11.01 -24.55 -10.17
CA SER A 262 12.08 -25.50 -9.90
C SER A 262 13.09 -25.43 -11.03
N GLY A 263 14.26 -24.85 -10.76
CA GLY A 263 15.20 -24.48 -11.80
C GLY A 263 14.58 -23.54 -12.83
N SER A 264 14.52 -23.95 -14.09
CA SER A 264 13.92 -23.18 -15.20
C SER A 264 12.44 -23.50 -15.47
N TYR A 265 11.84 -24.44 -14.72
CA TYR A 265 10.46 -24.89 -14.94
C TYR A 265 9.47 -24.23 -14.01
N VAL A 266 8.34 -23.78 -14.55
CA VAL A 266 7.20 -23.26 -13.78
C VAL A 266 6.40 -24.44 -13.23
N LEU A 267 6.28 -24.52 -11.91
CA LEU A 267 5.49 -25.57 -11.24
C LEU A 267 4.06 -25.13 -10.93
N ALA A 268 3.87 -23.87 -10.53
CA ALA A 268 2.55 -23.35 -10.20
C ALA A 268 2.45 -21.84 -10.37
N VAL A 269 1.29 -21.37 -10.82
CA VAL A 269 0.90 -19.97 -10.90
C VAL A 269 -0.54 -19.84 -10.42
N PRO A 270 -0.79 -19.55 -9.12
CA PRO A 270 -2.13 -19.63 -8.53
C PRO A 270 -3.15 -18.74 -9.22
N HIS A 271 -2.75 -17.56 -9.69
CA HIS A 271 -3.65 -16.61 -10.35
C HIS A 271 -4.00 -16.99 -11.81
N LEU A 272 -3.45 -18.09 -12.31
CA LEU A 272 -3.78 -18.67 -13.62
C LEU A 272 -4.45 -20.05 -13.47
N ASP A 273 -4.68 -20.48 -12.24
CA ASP A 273 -5.11 -21.86 -11.94
C ASP A 273 -4.20 -22.91 -12.63
N TYR A 274 -2.87 -22.66 -12.54
CA TYR A 274 -1.87 -23.53 -13.14
C TYR A 274 -1.03 -24.22 -12.06
N PRO A 275 -0.78 -25.54 -12.17
CA PRO A 275 -1.36 -26.47 -13.16
C PRO A 275 -2.83 -26.75 -12.83
N ARG A 276 -3.58 -27.07 -13.86
CA ARG A 276 -5.00 -27.42 -13.71
C ARG A 276 -5.16 -28.75 -12.97
N ALA A 277 -6.06 -28.79 -12.00
CA ALA A 277 -6.34 -29.96 -11.17
C ALA A 277 -6.82 -31.19 -11.98
N ASP A 278 -7.45 -30.97 -13.14
CA ASP A 278 -7.98 -32.00 -14.04
C ASP A 278 -6.90 -32.80 -14.78
N ARG A 279 -5.65 -32.36 -14.77
CA ARG A 279 -4.55 -33.03 -15.50
C ARG A 279 -3.76 -34.07 -14.69
N GLY A 280 -4.19 -34.42 -13.48
CA GLY A 280 -3.57 -35.43 -12.64
C GLY A 280 -2.13 -35.17 -12.21
N LEU A 281 -1.56 -34.01 -12.51
CA LEU A 281 -0.25 -33.60 -12.07
C LEU A 281 -0.31 -33.26 -10.59
N ARG A 282 0.44 -33.99 -9.77
CA ARG A 282 0.65 -33.59 -8.35
C ARG A 282 1.38 -32.26 -8.28
N SER A 283 0.62 -31.22 -8.09
CA SER A 283 1.16 -29.88 -7.94
C SER A 283 1.46 -29.59 -6.48
N PRO A 284 2.61 -29.00 -6.16
CA PRO A 284 2.82 -28.47 -4.83
C PRO A 284 1.72 -27.43 -4.52
N GLN A 285 1.08 -27.56 -3.34
CA GLN A 285 0.06 -26.59 -2.91
C GLN A 285 0.72 -25.24 -2.63
N PHE A 286 0.83 -24.46 -3.68
CA PHE A 286 1.38 -23.10 -3.64
C PHE A 286 0.24 -22.09 -3.70
N SER A 287 0.25 -21.13 -2.78
CA SER A 287 -0.69 -20.03 -2.76
C SER A 287 0.04 -18.69 -2.76
N ALA A 288 -0.57 -17.70 -3.41
CA ALA A 288 -0.08 -16.34 -3.44
C ALA A 288 -1.27 -15.38 -3.23
N ILE A 289 -1.26 -14.65 -2.13
CA ILE A 289 -2.32 -13.72 -1.74
C ILE A 289 -1.78 -12.30 -1.88
N HIS A 290 -2.50 -11.46 -2.62
CA HIS A 290 -2.14 -10.05 -2.72
C HIS A 290 -2.25 -9.38 -1.36
N ALA A 291 -1.12 -8.94 -0.82
CA ALA A 291 -0.96 -8.34 0.49
C ALA A 291 -0.16 -7.04 0.38
N PRO A 292 -0.75 -5.97 -0.16
CA PRO A 292 -0.07 -4.70 -0.34
C PRO A 292 0.38 -4.12 1.00
N ALA A 293 1.46 -3.33 0.99
CA ALA A 293 1.93 -2.63 2.19
C ALA A 293 0.91 -1.60 2.69
N GLN A 294 0.08 -1.09 1.79
CA GLN A 294 -1.01 -0.15 2.07
C GLN A 294 -2.28 -0.68 1.39
N PRO A 295 -3.31 -1.07 2.13
CA PRO A 295 -4.58 -1.49 1.56
C PRO A 295 -5.24 -0.35 0.79
N PHE A 296 -6.00 -0.71 -0.24
CA PHE A 296 -6.62 0.25 -1.16
C PHE A 296 -7.65 1.13 -0.48
N VAL A 297 -8.55 0.53 0.29
CA VAL A 297 -9.62 1.26 0.97
C VAL A 297 -9.23 1.52 2.43
N PRO A 298 -9.36 2.77 2.91
CA PRO A 298 -9.14 3.10 4.31
C PRO A 298 -10.20 2.52 5.26
N ALA A 299 -11.08 1.64 4.80
CA ALA A 299 -12.19 1.07 5.57
C ALA A 299 -11.79 0.48 6.94
N LEU A 300 -10.51 0.11 7.11
CA LEU A 300 -9.96 -0.29 8.41
C LEU A 300 -9.59 0.90 9.32
N ARG A 301 -9.70 2.15 8.86
CA ARG A 301 -9.55 3.33 9.72
C ARG A 301 -10.80 3.65 10.54
N ARG A 302 -11.95 3.05 10.19
CA ARG A 302 -13.28 3.38 10.72
C ARG A 302 -13.80 2.50 11.87
N VAL A 303 -13.01 1.61 12.40
CA VAL A 303 -13.46 0.95 13.66
C VAL A 303 -12.86 1.73 14.82
N VAL A 304 -13.66 2.63 15.34
CA VAL A 304 -13.49 3.26 16.65
C VAL A 304 -13.61 2.20 17.72
#